data_d343fa0cb2a8bd8b95541b973b0219a8
#
_entry.id   d343fa0cb2a8bd8b95541b973b0219a8
#
_cell.length_a   1.000
_cell.length_b   1.000
_cell.length_c   1.000
_cell.angle_alpha   90.00
_cell.angle_beta   90.00
_cell.angle_gamma   90.00
#
_symmetry.space_group_name_H-M   'P 1'
#
loop_
_entity.id
_entity.type
_entity.pdbx_description
1 polymer ?
#
loop_
_entity_poly.entity_id
_entity_poly.type
_entity_poly.pdbx_seq_one_letter_code
_entity_poly.pdbx_strand_id
1 'polypeptide(L)'
;KGKRDSEFMLEAKTGELRNNTAVIEAMTEDWNRFLSVVQTDKEGSRLNIVKVDGVDSTDEKVIGKRLQEIAKNATTGGLYKPVGEIYGFPIMVVSERILKEGLEFTDNRFVVEGNYKYTYNNGHLAMADPVAAARNFLNALERIPSIIDQYKAKNEVLEKEVPQLQEIAGKVWK
;
A
#
# COMPACT_ATOMS: atom_id res chain seq x y z
N LYS A 1 29.76 10.25 -23.93
CA LYS A 1 29.04 10.34 -22.65
C LYS A 1 27.53 10.40 -22.80
N GLY A 2 27.00 11.30 -23.64
CA GLY A 2 25.54 11.47 -23.81
C GLY A 2 24.81 10.22 -24.30
N LYS A 3 25.45 9.43 -25.17
CA LYS A 3 24.87 8.21 -25.70
C LYS A 3 24.63 7.16 -24.62
N ARG A 4 25.66 6.89 -23.80
CA ARG A 4 25.58 5.91 -22.71
C ARG A 4 24.54 6.33 -21.68
N ASP A 5 24.53 7.60 -21.33
CA ASP A 5 23.58 8.14 -20.36
C ASP A 5 22.14 8.02 -20.87
N SER A 6 21.92 8.30 -22.16
CA SER A 6 20.61 8.19 -22.78
C SER A 6 20.13 6.74 -22.85
N GLU A 7 21.00 5.81 -23.17
CA GLU A 7 20.66 4.37 -23.19
C GLU A 7 20.34 3.86 -21.81
N PHE A 8 21.13 4.25 -20.81
CA PHE A 8 20.89 3.87 -19.42
C PHE A 8 19.57 4.40 -18.90
N MET A 9 19.27 5.69 -19.17
CA MET A 9 18.01 6.31 -18.78
C MET A 9 16.83 5.67 -19.50
N LEU A 10 16.97 5.35 -20.78
CA LEU A 10 15.94 4.68 -21.54
C LEU A 10 15.59 3.32 -20.94
N GLU A 11 16.60 2.53 -20.60
CA GLU A 11 16.42 1.22 -19.99
C GLU A 11 15.76 1.33 -18.62
N ALA A 12 16.21 2.27 -17.78
CA ALA A 12 15.65 2.49 -16.46
C ALA A 12 14.19 2.92 -16.53
N LYS A 13 13.86 3.86 -17.41
CA LYS A 13 12.48 4.37 -17.55
C LYS A 13 11.55 3.35 -18.18
N THR A 14 12.05 2.55 -19.13
CA THR A 14 11.28 1.46 -19.71
C THR A 14 10.96 0.40 -18.66
N GLY A 15 11.93 0.08 -17.80
CA GLY A 15 11.74 -0.85 -16.68
C GLY A 15 10.72 -0.31 -15.68
N GLU A 16 10.81 0.97 -15.34
CA GLU A 16 9.85 1.62 -14.43
C GLU A 16 8.44 1.61 -15.01
N LEU A 17 8.29 1.93 -16.28
CA LEU A 17 6.99 1.88 -16.97
C LEU A 17 6.39 0.48 -16.90
N ARG A 18 7.20 -0.54 -17.14
CA ARG A 18 6.77 -1.94 -17.08
C ARG A 18 6.33 -2.32 -15.66
N ASN A 19 7.12 -1.94 -14.66
CA ASN A 19 6.79 -2.20 -13.26
C ASN A 19 5.51 -1.51 -12.84
N ASN A 20 5.33 -0.24 -13.22
CA ASN A 20 4.14 0.52 -12.90
C ASN A 20 2.89 -0.10 -13.54
N THR A 21 3.02 -0.58 -14.77
CA THR A 21 1.93 -1.27 -15.47
C THR A 21 1.53 -2.55 -14.72
N ALA A 22 2.51 -3.33 -14.28
CA ALA A 22 2.26 -4.55 -13.50
C ALA A 22 1.57 -4.22 -12.16
N VAL A 23 1.99 -3.16 -11.49
CA VAL A 23 1.37 -2.69 -10.25
C VAL A 23 -0.08 -2.27 -10.49
N ILE A 24 -0.34 -1.53 -11.56
CA ILE A 24 -1.70 -1.10 -11.93
C ILE A 24 -2.60 -2.32 -12.16
N GLU A 25 -2.11 -3.32 -12.88
CA GLU A 25 -2.85 -4.56 -13.12
C GLU A 25 -3.16 -5.29 -11.80
N ALA A 26 -2.18 -5.42 -10.93
CA ALA A 26 -2.35 -6.06 -9.63
C ALA A 26 -3.38 -5.33 -8.77
N MET A 27 -3.31 -4.00 -8.71
CA MET A 27 -4.26 -3.18 -7.97
C MET A 27 -5.67 -3.24 -8.57
N THR A 28 -5.77 -3.31 -9.90
CA THR A 28 -7.06 -3.42 -10.58
C THR A 28 -7.77 -4.73 -10.22
N GLU A 29 -7.02 -5.83 -10.17
CA GLU A 29 -7.56 -7.12 -9.73
C GLU A 29 -8.03 -7.06 -8.27
N ASP A 30 -7.25 -6.43 -7.39
CA ASP A 30 -7.61 -6.26 -5.98
C ASP A 30 -8.87 -5.41 -5.85
N TRP A 31 -8.99 -4.35 -6.63
CA TRP A 31 -10.17 -3.49 -6.63
C TRP A 31 -11.41 -4.24 -7.08
N ASN A 32 -11.32 -5.03 -8.14
CA ASN A 32 -12.43 -5.85 -8.60
C ASN A 32 -12.84 -6.88 -7.56
N ARG A 33 -11.88 -7.49 -6.90
CA ARG A 33 -12.15 -8.43 -5.81
C ARG A 33 -12.86 -7.75 -4.64
N PHE A 34 -12.39 -6.55 -4.26
CA PHE A 34 -13.04 -5.74 -3.23
C PHE A 34 -14.49 -5.43 -3.60
N LEU A 35 -14.74 -4.97 -4.83
CA LEU A 35 -16.08 -4.64 -5.29
C LEU A 35 -17.02 -5.85 -5.29
N SER A 36 -16.47 -7.05 -5.49
CA SER A 36 -17.28 -8.27 -5.50
C SER A 36 -17.73 -8.72 -4.10
N VAL A 37 -17.05 -8.27 -3.05
CA VAL A 37 -17.32 -8.71 -1.66
C VAL A 37 -17.85 -7.61 -0.77
N VAL A 38 -17.67 -6.32 -1.14
CA VAL A 38 -18.10 -5.22 -0.30
C VAL A 38 -19.63 -5.19 -0.18
N GLN A 39 -20.10 -5.03 1.06
CA GLN A 39 -21.52 -4.92 1.38
C GLN A 39 -21.74 -3.68 2.23
N THR A 40 -22.77 -2.92 1.88
CA THR A 40 -23.14 -1.74 2.64
C THR A 40 -24.65 -1.74 2.88
N ASP A 41 -25.08 -1.05 3.92
CA ASP A 41 -26.49 -0.83 4.17
C ASP A 41 -27.04 0.31 3.30
N LYS A 42 -28.30 0.69 3.50
CA LYS A 42 -28.95 1.74 2.73
C LYS A 42 -28.31 3.11 2.92
N GLU A 43 -27.62 3.31 4.04
CA GLU A 43 -26.95 4.56 4.39
C GLU A 43 -25.49 4.58 3.99
N GLY A 44 -24.99 3.51 3.38
CA GLY A 44 -23.61 3.38 2.95
C GLY A 44 -22.66 2.88 4.02
N SER A 45 -23.17 2.47 5.18
CA SER A 45 -22.34 1.93 6.26
C SER A 45 -21.92 0.50 5.96
N ARG A 46 -20.68 0.17 6.36
CA ARG A 46 -20.09 -1.13 6.09
C ARG A 46 -20.82 -2.26 6.83
N LEU A 47 -21.19 -3.31 6.09
CA LEU A 47 -21.77 -4.53 6.66
C LEU A 47 -20.71 -5.65 6.80
N ASN A 48 -19.60 -5.55 6.09
CA ASN A 48 -18.55 -6.56 6.16
C ASN A 48 -17.86 -6.54 7.53
N ILE A 49 -17.73 -7.73 8.13
CA ILE A 49 -17.04 -7.89 9.40
C ILE A 49 -15.54 -7.83 9.18
N VAL A 50 -14.85 -7.09 10.04
CA VAL A 50 -13.38 -7.04 10.08
C VAL A 50 -12.93 -7.95 11.20
N LYS A 51 -12.03 -8.88 10.89
CA LYS A 51 -11.45 -9.79 11.87
C LYS A 51 -10.05 -9.31 12.24
N VAL A 52 -9.81 -9.12 13.53
CA VAL A 52 -8.48 -8.70 14.03
C VAL A 52 -8.22 -9.46 15.33
N ASP A 53 -7.38 -10.49 15.24
CA ASP A 53 -6.87 -11.28 16.38
C ASP A 53 -7.94 -11.59 17.45
N GLY A 54 -8.99 -12.31 17.03
CA GLY A 54 -10.07 -12.73 17.92
C GLY A 54 -11.21 -11.73 18.06
N VAL A 55 -11.11 -10.56 17.44
CA VAL A 55 -12.18 -9.56 17.42
C VAL A 55 -12.83 -9.53 16.04
N ASP A 56 -14.12 -9.81 16.00
CA ASP A 56 -14.93 -9.77 14.77
C ASP A 56 -15.95 -8.65 14.94
N SER A 57 -15.79 -7.56 14.20
CA SER A 57 -16.65 -6.39 14.39
C SER A 57 -16.71 -5.51 13.15
N THR A 58 -17.75 -4.68 13.08
CA THR A 58 -17.85 -3.57 12.14
C THR A 58 -17.65 -2.23 12.84
N ASP A 59 -17.53 -2.24 14.17
CA ASP A 59 -17.36 -1.02 14.98
C ASP A 59 -15.91 -0.54 14.96
N GLU A 60 -15.68 0.65 14.41
CA GLU A 60 -14.36 1.27 14.30
C GLU A 60 -13.65 1.42 15.64
N LYS A 61 -14.39 1.67 16.73
CA LYS A 61 -13.79 1.81 18.06
C LYS A 61 -13.21 0.50 18.55
N VAL A 62 -13.96 -0.59 18.40
CA VAL A 62 -13.54 -1.93 18.83
C VAL A 62 -12.33 -2.38 18.01
N ILE A 63 -12.40 -2.23 16.70
CA ILE A 63 -11.32 -2.61 15.79
C ILE A 63 -10.07 -1.78 16.07
N GLY A 64 -10.23 -0.47 16.21
CA GLY A 64 -9.11 0.45 16.45
C GLY A 64 -8.39 0.18 17.76
N LYS A 65 -9.15 -0.11 18.81
CA LYS A 65 -8.59 -0.46 20.11
C LYS A 65 -7.75 -1.73 20.02
N ARG A 66 -8.24 -2.73 19.30
CA ARG A 66 -7.49 -3.99 19.13
C ARG A 66 -6.22 -3.79 18.29
N LEU A 67 -6.30 -3.01 17.22
CA LEU A 67 -5.13 -2.66 16.41
C LEU A 67 -4.09 -1.93 17.25
N GLN A 68 -4.52 -1.01 18.12
CA GLN A 68 -3.64 -0.29 19.01
C GLN A 68 -2.92 -1.23 19.99
N GLU A 69 -3.63 -2.20 20.55
CA GLU A 69 -3.04 -3.21 21.43
C GLU A 69 -2.00 -4.07 20.69
N ILE A 70 -2.31 -4.47 19.46
CA ILE A 70 -1.39 -5.24 18.62
C ILE A 70 -0.13 -4.41 18.33
N ALA A 71 -0.30 -3.12 17.99
CA ALA A 71 0.82 -2.24 17.70
C ALA A 71 1.76 -2.07 18.92
N LYS A 72 1.18 -1.96 20.11
CA LYS A 72 1.97 -1.83 21.34
C LYS A 72 2.82 -3.07 21.64
N ASN A 73 2.31 -4.24 21.29
CA ASN A 73 2.92 -5.51 21.66
C ASN A 73 3.64 -6.20 20.49
N ALA A 74 3.66 -5.57 19.31
CA ALA A 74 4.26 -6.18 18.13
C ALA A 74 5.78 -6.24 18.24
N THR A 75 6.33 -7.45 18.06
CA THR A 75 7.79 -7.69 18.08
C THR A 75 8.12 -8.68 16.97
N THR A 76 7.92 -8.27 15.71
CA THR A 76 8.07 -9.19 14.58
C THR A 76 9.48 -9.22 14.00
N GLY A 77 10.36 -8.27 14.38
CA GLY A 77 11.72 -8.23 13.87
C GLY A 77 11.81 -8.04 12.35
N GLY A 78 10.90 -7.29 11.76
CA GLY A 78 10.86 -7.04 10.32
C GLY A 78 10.10 -8.08 9.52
N LEU A 79 9.57 -9.11 10.15
CA LEU A 79 8.76 -10.12 9.48
C LEU A 79 7.26 -9.77 9.54
N TYR A 80 6.53 -10.14 8.48
CA TYR A 80 5.09 -9.91 8.41
C TYR A 80 4.36 -11.00 9.18
N LYS A 81 3.53 -10.60 10.15
CA LYS A 81 2.73 -11.53 10.96
C LYS A 81 1.25 -11.33 10.68
N PRO A 82 0.52 -12.37 10.25
CA PRO A 82 -0.91 -12.24 10.02
C PRO A 82 -1.66 -12.03 11.34
N VAL A 83 -2.57 -11.06 11.37
CA VAL A 83 -3.33 -10.70 12.56
C VAL A 83 -4.84 -10.65 12.31
N GLY A 84 -5.27 -10.76 11.06
CA GLY A 84 -6.70 -10.70 10.76
C GLY A 84 -7.01 -10.69 9.28
N GLU A 85 -8.21 -10.23 8.97
CA GLU A 85 -8.75 -10.23 7.62
C GLU A 85 -9.76 -9.10 7.44
N ILE A 86 -9.73 -8.46 6.28
CA ILE A 86 -10.69 -7.43 5.87
C ILE A 86 -11.09 -7.67 4.42
N TYR A 87 -12.38 -7.77 4.14
CA TYR A 87 -12.93 -8.05 2.80
C TYR A 87 -12.29 -9.28 2.13
N GLY A 88 -11.88 -10.27 2.91
CA GLY A 88 -11.20 -11.45 2.39
C GLY A 88 -9.70 -11.26 2.14
N PHE A 89 -9.16 -10.07 2.41
CA PHE A 89 -7.72 -9.80 2.30
C PHE A 89 -7.05 -9.96 3.66
N PRO A 90 -5.92 -10.69 3.74
CA PRO A 90 -5.20 -10.82 5.02
C PRO A 90 -4.69 -9.48 5.53
N ILE A 91 -4.75 -9.30 6.84
CA ILE A 91 -4.16 -8.17 7.54
C ILE A 91 -2.89 -8.67 8.20
N MET A 92 -1.78 -7.95 7.99
CA MET A 92 -0.50 -8.30 8.59
C MET A 92 0.06 -7.13 9.38
N VAL A 93 0.82 -7.41 10.41
CA VAL A 93 1.59 -6.42 11.15
C VAL A 93 3.07 -6.71 10.98
N VAL A 94 3.86 -5.64 10.83
CA VAL A 94 5.31 -5.72 10.84
C VAL A 94 5.83 -4.66 11.79
N SER A 95 6.82 -5.03 12.62
CA SER A 95 7.51 -4.10 13.51
C SER A 95 9.00 -4.15 13.26
N GLU A 96 9.62 -2.98 13.21
CA GLU A 96 11.05 -2.83 13.00
C GLU A 96 11.62 -1.88 14.03
N ARG A 97 12.84 -2.15 14.48
CA ARG A 97 13.57 -1.22 15.32
C ARG A 97 14.30 -0.23 14.44
N ILE A 98 14.08 1.04 14.71
CA ILE A 98 14.70 2.12 13.96
C ILE A 98 15.59 2.91 14.92
N LEU A 99 16.82 3.20 14.49
CA LEU A 99 17.73 4.09 15.19
C LEU A 99 17.65 5.46 14.54
N LYS A 100 17.21 6.45 15.31
CA LYS A 100 17.09 7.83 14.83
C LYS A 100 17.60 8.78 15.91
N GLU A 101 18.57 9.60 15.53
CA GLU A 101 19.19 10.57 16.45
C GLU A 101 19.74 9.93 17.75
N GLY A 102 20.28 8.72 17.61
CA GLY A 102 20.83 7.99 18.77
C GLY A 102 19.79 7.31 19.65
N LEU A 103 18.51 7.45 19.34
CA LEU A 103 17.42 6.82 20.07
C LEU A 103 16.82 5.67 19.27
N GLU A 104 16.48 4.61 19.98
CA GLU A 104 15.86 3.43 19.37
C GLU A 104 14.34 3.54 19.46
N PHE A 105 13.68 3.42 18.31
CA PHE A 105 12.22 3.45 18.20
C PHE A 105 11.73 2.16 17.55
N THR A 106 10.52 1.75 17.89
CA THR A 106 9.84 0.66 17.21
C THR A 106 8.83 1.26 16.22
N ASP A 107 9.00 0.97 14.93
CA ASP A 107 8.06 1.37 13.89
C ASP A 107 7.14 0.20 13.60
N ASN A 108 5.84 0.42 13.73
CA ASN A 108 4.81 -0.59 13.49
C ASN A 108 3.99 -0.19 12.27
N ARG A 109 3.80 -1.15 11.35
CA ARG A 109 2.97 -0.94 10.18
C ARG A 109 1.98 -2.08 10.02
N PHE A 110 0.77 -1.74 9.64
CA PHE A 110 -0.23 -2.71 9.21
C PHE A 110 -0.29 -2.74 7.70
N VAL A 111 -0.43 -3.94 7.15
CA VAL A 111 -0.47 -4.17 5.71
C VAL A 111 -1.71 -4.99 5.39
N VAL A 112 -2.46 -4.54 4.39
CA VAL A 112 -3.50 -5.36 3.78
C VAL A 112 -2.87 -6.02 2.56
N GLU A 113 -2.82 -7.35 2.52
CA GLU A 113 -2.16 -8.09 1.47
C GLU A 113 -3.15 -8.53 0.39
N GLY A 114 -3.04 -7.91 -0.79
CA GLY A 114 -3.68 -8.38 -2.00
C GLY A 114 -2.60 -8.82 -2.98
N ASN A 115 -2.85 -8.67 -4.27
CA ASN A 115 -1.80 -8.82 -5.28
C ASN A 115 -0.75 -7.72 -5.12
N TYR A 116 -1.16 -6.57 -4.57
CA TYR A 116 -0.28 -5.50 -4.14
C TYR A 116 -0.43 -5.35 -2.62
N LYS A 117 0.61 -4.87 -1.94
CA LYS A 117 0.58 -4.68 -0.48
C LYS A 117 0.24 -3.23 -0.16
N TYR A 118 -0.87 -3.02 0.57
CA TYR A 118 -1.33 -1.69 0.97
C TYR A 118 -0.86 -1.42 2.39
N THR A 119 0.13 -0.54 2.53
CA THR A 119 0.76 -0.25 3.82
C THR A 119 0.27 1.06 4.42
N TYR A 120 0.11 1.06 5.74
CA TYR A 120 -0.16 2.25 6.54
C TYR A 120 0.96 2.39 7.55
N ASN A 121 1.59 3.54 7.56
CA ASN A 121 2.60 3.83 8.55
C ASN A 121 1.89 4.15 9.87
N ASN A 122 2.00 3.25 10.82
CA ASN A 122 1.37 3.34 12.14
C ASN A 122 2.39 3.58 13.24
N GLY A 123 3.52 4.24 12.94
CA GLY A 123 4.57 4.48 13.93
C GLY A 123 4.07 5.08 15.23
N HIS A 124 2.94 5.79 15.18
CA HIS A 124 2.32 6.40 16.35
C HIS A 124 0.95 5.79 16.68
N LEU A 125 0.60 4.65 16.09
CA LEU A 125 -0.71 4.03 16.29
C LEU A 125 -1.00 3.76 17.76
N ALA A 126 0.02 3.35 18.53
CA ALA A 126 -0.15 3.07 19.95
C ALA A 126 -0.55 4.32 20.77
N MET A 127 -0.29 5.50 20.22
CA MET A 127 -0.60 6.79 20.86
C MET A 127 -1.69 7.55 20.13
N ALA A 128 -2.14 7.03 18.99
CA ALA A 128 -3.16 7.68 18.18
C ALA A 128 -4.58 7.42 18.74
N ASP A 129 -5.53 8.21 18.26
CA ASP A 129 -6.94 7.96 18.51
C ASP A 129 -7.32 6.62 17.85
N PRO A 130 -7.83 5.62 18.63
CA PRO A 130 -8.19 4.32 18.07
C PRO A 130 -9.20 4.39 16.93
N VAL A 131 -10.14 5.31 16.99
CA VAL A 131 -11.16 5.48 15.94
C VAL A 131 -10.50 6.00 14.65
N ALA A 132 -9.63 7.00 14.75
CA ALA A 132 -8.92 7.56 13.60
C ALA A 132 -8.00 6.53 12.96
N ALA A 133 -7.28 5.76 13.78
CA ALA A 133 -6.39 4.70 13.32
C ALA A 133 -7.18 3.61 12.57
N ALA A 134 -8.29 3.17 13.13
CA ALA A 134 -9.14 2.17 12.49
C ALA A 134 -9.70 2.68 11.17
N ARG A 135 -10.16 3.93 11.14
CA ARG A 135 -10.74 4.54 9.93
C ARG A 135 -9.72 4.56 8.78
N ASN A 136 -8.49 4.98 9.05
CA ASN A 136 -7.43 4.96 8.05
C ASN A 136 -7.19 3.56 7.50
N PHE A 137 -7.17 2.59 8.37
CA PHE A 137 -6.92 1.21 8.01
C PHE A 137 -8.10 0.57 7.27
N LEU A 138 -9.33 0.81 7.74
CA LEU A 138 -10.53 0.27 7.13
C LEU A 138 -10.79 0.81 5.72
N ASN A 139 -10.30 2.01 5.43
CA ASN A 139 -10.44 2.64 4.11
C ASN A 139 -9.26 2.33 3.17
N ALA A 140 -8.42 1.39 3.56
CA ALA A 140 -7.25 0.99 2.77
C ALA A 140 -7.59 0.62 1.34
N LEU A 141 -8.51 -0.31 1.19
CA LEU A 141 -8.90 -0.83 -0.11
C LEU A 141 -9.71 0.19 -0.92
N GLU A 142 -10.40 1.10 -0.25
CA GLU A 142 -11.18 2.14 -0.90
C GLU A 142 -10.29 3.20 -1.57
N ARG A 143 -9.01 3.26 -1.21
CA ARG A 143 -8.03 4.19 -1.80
C ARG A 143 -7.37 3.63 -3.06
N ILE A 144 -7.64 2.38 -3.40
CA ILE A 144 -7.03 1.74 -4.57
C ILE A 144 -7.18 2.57 -5.85
N PRO A 145 -8.39 3.08 -6.22
CA PRO A 145 -8.51 3.87 -7.44
C PRO A 145 -7.61 5.10 -7.46
N SER A 146 -7.45 5.78 -6.31
CA SER A 146 -6.58 6.94 -6.19
C SER A 146 -5.12 6.58 -6.42
N ILE A 147 -4.68 5.45 -5.87
CA ILE A 147 -3.31 4.97 -6.05
C ILE A 147 -3.07 4.57 -7.52
N ILE A 148 -4.04 3.91 -8.13
CA ILE A 148 -3.99 3.56 -9.55
C ILE A 148 -3.83 4.82 -10.40
N ASP A 149 -4.60 5.86 -10.11
CA ASP A 149 -4.52 7.12 -10.84
C ASP A 149 -3.14 7.77 -10.70
N GLN A 150 -2.52 7.68 -9.54
CA GLN A 150 -1.16 8.17 -9.32
C GLN A 150 -0.14 7.44 -10.20
N TYR A 151 -0.24 6.11 -10.28
CA TYR A 151 0.64 5.30 -11.13
C TYR A 151 0.39 5.56 -12.61
N LYS A 152 -0.87 5.74 -13.01
CA LYS A 152 -1.21 6.09 -14.40
C LYS A 152 -0.62 7.44 -14.79
N ALA A 153 -0.68 8.43 -13.89
CA ALA A 153 -0.08 9.75 -14.13
C ALA A 153 1.44 9.65 -14.32
N LYS A 154 2.10 8.84 -13.50
CA LYS A 154 3.54 8.58 -13.66
C LYS A 154 3.84 7.93 -15.00
N ASN A 155 3.02 6.97 -15.41
CA ASN A 155 3.17 6.29 -16.70
C ASN A 155 2.98 7.24 -17.87
N GLU A 156 2.04 8.18 -17.80
CA GLU A 156 1.85 9.18 -18.85
C GLU A 156 3.12 10.00 -19.07
N VAL A 157 3.80 10.39 -18.01
CA VAL A 157 5.07 11.10 -18.10
C VAL A 157 6.14 10.21 -18.73
N LEU A 158 6.24 8.95 -18.28
CA LEU A 158 7.22 8.00 -18.81
C LEU A 158 6.96 7.68 -20.29
N GLU A 159 5.70 7.56 -20.67
CA GLU A 159 5.31 7.30 -22.06
C GLU A 159 5.72 8.44 -23.01
N LYS A 160 5.83 9.66 -22.49
CA LYS A 160 6.34 10.80 -23.25
C LYS A 160 7.86 10.84 -23.28
N GLU A 161 8.51 10.49 -22.16
CA GLU A 161 9.96 10.54 -22.02
C GLU A 161 10.68 9.41 -22.79
N VAL A 162 10.10 8.20 -22.79
CA VAL A 162 10.71 7.04 -23.46
C VAL A 162 10.90 7.29 -24.95
N PRO A 163 9.89 7.74 -25.73
CA PRO A 163 10.11 8.05 -27.15
C PRO A 163 11.16 9.14 -27.40
N GLN A 164 11.22 10.15 -26.53
CA GLN A 164 12.23 11.20 -26.63
C GLN A 164 13.64 10.64 -26.46
N LEU A 165 13.82 9.75 -25.48
CA LEU A 165 15.11 9.10 -25.24
C LEU A 165 15.49 8.15 -26.38
N GLN A 166 14.53 7.46 -26.96
CA GLN A 166 14.74 6.60 -28.11
C GLN A 166 15.21 7.41 -29.30
N GLU A 167 14.62 8.58 -29.54
CA GLU A 167 15.02 9.46 -30.61
C GLU A 167 16.44 9.97 -30.43
N ILE A 168 16.80 10.39 -29.21
CA ILE A 168 18.16 10.86 -28.87
C ILE A 168 19.17 9.74 -29.09
N ALA A 169 18.87 8.53 -28.59
CA ALA A 169 19.76 7.38 -28.76
C ALA A 169 19.93 7.03 -30.23
N GLY A 170 18.84 7.12 -31.02
CA GLY A 170 18.88 6.87 -32.46
C GLY A 170 19.73 7.87 -33.22
N LYS A 171 19.70 9.14 -32.85
CA LYS A 171 20.50 10.19 -33.48
C LYS A 171 21.99 10.01 -33.24
N VAL A 172 22.36 9.52 -32.08
CA VAL A 172 23.77 9.34 -31.71
C VAL A 172 24.40 8.18 -32.49
N TRP A 173 23.60 7.22 -32.96
CA TRP A 173 24.06 6.08 -33.73
C TRP A 173 24.43 6.41 -35.19
N LYS A 174 24.07 7.57 -35.65
CA LYS A 174 24.42 8.04 -36.97
C LYS A 174 25.74 8.79 -36.92
#